data_38ee4555bd3275dcf738f18d521c0086
#
_entry.id   38ee4555bd3275dcf738f18d521c0086
#
_cell.length_a   1.000
_cell.length_b   1.000
_cell.length_c   1.000
_cell.angle_alpha   90.00
_cell.angle_beta   90.00
_cell.angle_gamma   90.00
#
_symmetry.space_group_name_H-M   'P 1'
#
loop_
_entity.id
_entity.type
_entity.pdbx_description
1 polymer ?
#
loop_
_entity_poly.entity_id
_entity_poly.type
_entity_poly.pdbx_seq_one_letter_code
_entity_poly.pdbx_strand_id
1 'polypeptide(L)'
;GLYARSQGDSFLILVEDTSQNHELLKSLVDLDISIHNTTNYKVPLKIGVCPIPRYNPALSLSLYIDRANIAKKYTSARNTNYICYFTDDMNKKLNMKNMIESEMVRALSKSEFVVYYQPKYELTNDTIIGAEALVRWNHKEKGIISPGVFIPVFERNGFIVDLDFYVYEQVLKMQKHRLDMGKKVIPISMNVSRCHLSDTNFVDKLEAVVAKYKVPKQYIEMEITESIFSQEDSSAIALIYNLKEHGFTISMDDFGSGYSSLNLLRKVPIDTLKIDKVFIDSTEDVQRSQVIVEEIINMASKIHVKTICEGVETQSQRDFLKIAGCNMVQGYFYSKPLPYEDFSDLLNSSK
;
A
#
# COMPACT_ATOMS: atom_id res chain seq x y z
N GLY A 1 42.09 12.21 9.35
CA GLY A 1 41.01 12.19 8.38
C GLY A 1 41.09 13.38 7.42
N LEU A 2 40.39 13.27 6.30
CA LEU A 2 40.23 14.36 5.33
C LEU A 2 38.79 14.86 5.39
N TYR A 3 38.58 16.14 5.21
CA TYR A 3 37.27 16.74 5.14
C TYR A 3 37.19 17.78 4.06
N ALA A 4 36.00 17.95 3.49
CA ALA A 4 35.68 18.95 2.48
C ALA A 4 34.23 19.39 2.56
N ARG A 5 33.96 20.65 2.22
CA ARG A 5 32.61 21.12 1.98
C ARG A 5 32.21 20.73 0.55
N SER A 6 31.12 19.99 0.40
CA SER A 6 30.66 19.55 -0.92
C SER A 6 29.80 20.61 -1.58
N GLN A 7 28.62 20.88 -1.02
CA GLN A 7 27.67 21.83 -1.56
C GLN A 7 26.69 22.30 -0.47
N GLY A 8 26.44 23.62 -0.38
CA GLY A 8 25.48 24.16 0.58
C GLY A 8 25.88 23.84 2.03
N ASP A 9 25.03 23.07 2.71
CA ASP A 9 25.18 22.58 4.09
C ASP A 9 25.75 21.16 4.19
N SER A 10 26.23 20.59 3.09
CA SER A 10 26.75 19.23 3.03
C SER A 10 28.28 19.21 3.12
N PHE A 11 28.79 18.34 3.99
CA PHE A 11 30.21 18.11 4.22
C PHE A 11 30.53 16.64 3.92
N LEU A 12 31.73 16.40 3.44
CA LEU A 12 32.32 15.07 3.22
C LEU A 12 33.45 14.88 4.22
N ILE A 13 33.48 13.70 4.85
CA ILE A 13 34.52 13.32 5.78
C ILE A 13 35.03 11.93 5.38
N LEU A 14 36.34 11.78 5.22
CA LEU A 14 36.99 10.49 5.02
C LEU A 14 37.84 10.20 6.25
N VAL A 15 37.51 9.14 6.95
CA VAL A 15 38.18 8.71 8.19
C VAL A 15 38.48 7.23 8.17
N GLU A 16 39.41 6.80 8.97
CA GLU A 16 39.67 5.36 9.20
C GLU A 16 38.50 4.73 9.94
N ASP A 17 38.24 3.45 9.64
CA ASP A 17 37.19 2.66 10.28
C ASP A 17 37.68 2.19 11.67
N THR A 18 37.47 3.04 12.67
CA THR A 18 37.86 2.80 14.08
C THR A 18 36.69 3.04 15.01
N SER A 19 36.66 2.35 16.14
CA SER A 19 35.65 2.54 17.18
C SER A 19 35.56 4.00 17.65
N GLN A 20 36.69 4.71 17.73
CA GLN A 20 36.73 6.12 18.10
C GLN A 20 36.01 7.01 17.09
N ASN A 21 36.18 6.74 15.78
CA ASN A 21 35.49 7.49 14.73
C ASN A 21 34.00 7.16 14.67
N HIS A 22 33.59 5.95 15.02
CA HIS A 22 32.15 5.62 15.14
C HIS A 22 31.50 6.38 16.31
N GLU A 23 32.17 6.48 17.46
CA GLU A 23 31.65 7.29 18.58
C GLU A 23 31.62 8.79 18.24
N LEU A 24 32.60 9.29 17.51
CA LEU A 24 32.60 10.66 16.99
C LEU A 24 31.38 10.90 16.07
N LEU A 25 31.08 9.99 15.13
CA LEU A 25 29.89 10.11 14.25
C LEU A 25 28.60 10.16 15.06
N LYS A 26 28.48 9.36 16.12
CA LYS A 26 27.32 9.41 17.01
C LYS A 26 27.21 10.74 17.75
N SER A 27 28.31 11.30 18.22
CA SER A 27 28.31 12.60 18.90
C SER A 27 27.98 13.77 17.99
N LEU A 28 28.19 13.65 16.67
CA LEU A 28 27.80 14.66 15.69
C LEU A 28 26.30 14.71 15.42
N VAL A 29 25.53 13.66 15.78
CA VAL A 29 24.09 13.61 15.54
C VAL A 29 23.32 14.67 16.33
N ASP A 30 23.76 14.96 17.56
CA ASP A 30 23.12 15.92 18.46
C ASP A 30 24.06 17.12 18.71
N LEU A 31 24.33 17.90 17.66
CA LEU A 31 25.13 19.11 17.80
C LEU A 31 24.33 20.23 18.45
N ASP A 32 24.79 20.70 19.60
CA ASP A 32 24.33 21.93 20.22
C ASP A 32 25.07 23.14 19.58
N ILE A 33 24.38 23.91 18.81
CA ILE A 33 24.91 25.13 18.19
C ILE A 33 24.44 26.33 19.01
N SER A 34 25.39 27.05 19.63
CA SER A 34 25.12 28.32 20.31
C SER A 34 25.27 29.48 19.32
N ILE A 35 24.22 30.23 19.06
CA ILE A 35 24.28 31.46 18.29
C ILE A 35 24.21 32.64 19.25
N HIS A 36 25.25 33.48 19.23
CA HIS A 36 25.39 34.70 20.05
C HIS A 36 25.27 34.49 21.55
N ASN A 37 25.75 33.37 22.09
CA ASN A 37 25.77 33.05 23.54
C ASN A 37 24.44 33.11 24.30
N THR A 38 23.30 33.12 23.57
CA THR A 38 21.99 33.34 24.21
C THR A 38 20.97 32.22 23.93
N THR A 39 21.16 31.42 22.90
CA THR A 39 20.20 30.35 22.58
C THR A 39 20.90 29.13 22.02
N ASN A 40 20.73 27.98 22.67
CA ASN A 40 21.22 26.69 22.17
C ASN A 40 20.18 26.06 21.25
N TYR A 41 20.58 25.77 20.01
CA TYR A 41 19.76 25.05 19.05
C TYR A 41 20.32 23.64 18.86
N LYS A 42 19.48 22.62 19.05
CA LYS A 42 19.81 21.25 18.63
C LYS A 42 19.58 21.11 17.13
N VAL A 43 20.65 20.93 16.38
CA VAL A 43 20.58 20.71 14.93
C VAL A 43 20.89 19.24 14.65
N PRO A 44 19.87 18.41 14.35
CA PRO A 44 20.10 17.02 14.03
C PRO A 44 20.78 16.90 12.67
N LEU A 45 22.01 16.33 12.64
CA LEU A 45 22.73 16.08 11.40
C LEU A 45 22.33 14.73 10.82
N LYS A 46 22.05 14.70 9.51
CA LYS A 46 21.83 13.47 8.75
C LYS A 46 23.16 12.99 8.17
N ILE A 47 23.59 11.80 8.56
CA ILE A 47 24.87 11.23 8.20
C ILE A 47 24.67 9.97 7.36
N GLY A 48 25.15 9.97 6.12
CA GLY A 48 25.26 8.78 5.29
C GLY A 48 26.68 8.28 5.27
N VAL A 49 26.89 7.01 5.58
CA VAL A 49 28.20 6.38 5.66
C VAL A 49 28.34 5.35 4.53
N CYS A 50 29.43 5.45 3.78
CA CYS A 50 29.85 4.39 2.85
C CYS A 50 31.08 3.67 3.42
N PRO A 51 30.96 2.45 3.96
CA PRO A 51 32.11 1.64 4.36
C PRO A 51 32.97 1.29 3.14
N ILE A 52 34.30 1.43 3.30
CA ILE A 52 35.27 1.07 2.25
C ILE A 52 36.20 -0.01 2.83
N PRO A 53 35.76 -1.27 2.90
CA PRO A 53 36.54 -2.33 3.58
C PRO A 53 37.81 -2.66 2.78
N ARG A 54 37.81 -2.44 1.48
CA ARG A 54 38.97 -2.57 0.61
C ARG A 54 38.90 -1.55 -0.51
N TYR A 55 39.89 -0.67 -0.57
CA TYR A 55 40.01 0.29 -1.66
C TYR A 55 40.16 -0.42 -3.00
N ASN A 56 39.30 -0.09 -3.96
CA ASN A 56 39.39 -0.55 -5.35
C ASN A 56 39.75 0.63 -6.24
N PRO A 57 40.98 0.69 -6.80
CA PRO A 57 41.41 1.80 -7.62
C PRO A 57 40.65 1.91 -8.96
N ALA A 58 39.92 0.86 -9.39
CA ALA A 58 39.06 0.92 -10.57
C ALA A 58 37.75 1.69 -10.31
N LEU A 59 37.39 1.94 -9.05
CA LEU A 59 36.22 2.71 -8.70
C LEU A 59 36.60 4.16 -8.45
N SER A 60 35.84 5.08 -9.04
CA SER A 60 36.04 6.51 -8.84
C SER A 60 35.67 6.94 -7.40
N LEU A 61 36.34 7.96 -6.89
CA LEU A 61 35.99 8.54 -5.59
C LEU A 61 34.52 9.04 -5.56
N SER A 62 34.03 9.55 -6.68
CA SER A 62 32.64 9.99 -6.83
C SER A 62 31.64 8.87 -6.51
N LEU A 63 31.93 7.61 -6.86
CA LEU A 63 31.06 6.48 -6.54
C LEU A 63 30.88 6.26 -5.03
N TYR A 64 31.97 6.40 -4.26
CA TYR A 64 31.88 6.28 -2.80
C TYR A 64 31.10 7.44 -2.17
N ILE A 65 31.27 8.64 -2.73
CA ILE A 65 30.50 9.82 -2.33
C ILE A 65 29.01 9.63 -2.65
N ASP A 66 28.69 9.14 -3.84
CA ASP A 66 27.30 8.85 -4.25
C ASP A 66 26.66 7.79 -3.35
N ARG A 67 27.38 6.75 -2.99
CA ARG A 67 26.93 5.73 -2.04
C ARG A 67 26.63 6.31 -0.65
N ALA A 68 27.49 7.18 -0.13
CA ALA A 68 27.24 7.86 1.13
C ALA A 68 26.01 8.79 1.02
N ASN A 69 25.85 9.51 -0.10
CA ASN A 69 24.68 10.35 -0.35
C ASN A 69 23.39 9.53 -0.48
N ILE A 70 23.44 8.33 -1.08
CA ILE A 70 22.30 7.40 -1.10
C ILE A 70 21.94 7.01 0.33
N ALA A 71 22.91 6.56 1.16
CA ALA A 71 22.67 6.21 2.55
C ALA A 71 22.05 7.38 3.34
N LYS A 72 22.54 8.62 3.13
CA LYS A 72 22.00 9.82 3.78
C LYS A 72 20.49 10.01 3.50
N LYS A 73 19.98 9.65 2.32
CA LYS A 73 18.54 9.74 1.99
C LYS A 73 17.67 8.78 2.80
N TYR A 74 18.25 7.71 3.35
CA TYR A 74 17.56 6.72 4.20
C TYR A 74 17.57 7.09 5.69
N THR A 75 18.23 8.18 6.08
CA THR A 75 18.13 8.69 7.46
C THR A 75 16.75 9.28 7.71
N SER A 76 16.17 9.02 8.88
CA SER A 76 14.84 9.48 9.27
C SER A 76 14.87 10.21 10.61
N ALA A 77 14.35 11.43 10.61
CA ALA A 77 14.17 12.19 11.86
C ALA A 77 13.04 11.59 12.74
N ARG A 78 12.08 10.87 12.15
CA ARG A 78 10.96 10.28 12.90
C ARG A 78 11.37 9.07 13.74
N ASN A 79 12.42 8.34 13.31
CA ASN A 79 12.87 7.11 13.98
C ASN A 79 14.19 7.30 14.74
N THR A 80 14.64 8.55 15.02
CA THR A 80 15.93 8.86 15.65
C THR A 80 17.15 8.23 14.93
N ASN A 81 16.99 7.79 13.69
CA ASN A 81 18.05 7.16 12.92
C ASN A 81 18.73 8.20 12.00
N TYR A 82 19.63 8.97 12.59
CA TYR A 82 20.35 10.03 11.89
C TYR A 82 21.61 9.55 11.17
N ILE A 83 22.07 8.32 11.44
CA ILE A 83 23.22 7.71 10.77
C ILE A 83 22.76 6.50 9.99
N CYS A 84 23.06 6.44 8.69
CA CYS A 84 22.72 5.31 7.85
C CYS A 84 23.93 4.84 7.06
N TYR A 85 24.18 3.53 7.08
CA TYR A 85 25.28 2.90 6.34
C TYR A 85 24.75 2.40 4.98
N PHE A 86 25.54 2.67 3.93
CA PHE A 86 25.21 2.23 2.59
C PHE A 86 25.19 0.70 2.50
N THR A 87 24.18 0.20 1.82
CA THR A 87 24.08 -1.20 1.36
C THR A 87 23.77 -1.24 -0.13
N ASP A 88 24.19 -2.31 -0.83
CA ASP A 88 23.90 -2.47 -2.24
C ASP A 88 22.39 -2.57 -2.53
N ASP A 89 21.58 -2.99 -1.55
CA ASP A 89 20.13 -3.01 -1.65
C ASP A 89 19.52 -1.59 -1.78
N MET A 90 20.10 -0.61 -1.10
CA MET A 90 19.68 0.80 -1.26
C MET A 90 19.86 1.29 -2.68
N ASN A 91 20.98 0.91 -3.31
CA ASN A 91 21.23 1.29 -4.71
C ASN A 91 20.24 0.59 -5.66
N LYS A 92 19.95 -0.69 -5.43
CA LYS A 92 18.93 -1.44 -6.20
C LYS A 92 17.54 -0.78 -6.07
N LYS A 93 17.14 -0.41 -4.86
CA LYS A 93 15.87 0.29 -4.60
C LYS A 93 15.81 1.65 -5.29
N LEU A 94 16.90 2.42 -5.25
CA LEU A 94 16.97 3.71 -5.94
C LEU A 94 16.86 3.55 -7.46
N ASN A 95 17.60 2.60 -8.05
CA ASN A 95 17.56 2.32 -9.48
C ASN A 95 16.16 1.84 -9.91
N MET A 96 15.53 0.99 -9.10
CA MET A 96 14.15 0.55 -9.34
C MET A 96 13.17 1.72 -9.32
N LYS A 97 13.28 2.60 -8.31
CA LYS A 97 12.47 3.82 -8.24
C LYS A 97 12.65 4.71 -9.47
N ASN A 98 13.89 4.99 -9.88
CA ASN A 98 14.19 5.83 -11.03
C ASN A 98 13.63 5.22 -12.33
N MET A 99 13.74 3.90 -12.51
CA MET A 99 13.15 3.19 -13.63
C MET A 99 11.61 3.35 -13.64
N ILE A 100 10.96 3.14 -12.49
CA ILE A 100 9.51 3.29 -12.34
C ILE A 100 9.07 4.70 -12.75
N GLU A 101 9.72 5.74 -12.22
CA GLU A 101 9.39 7.14 -12.51
C GLU A 101 9.63 7.50 -14.00
N SER A 102 10.64 6.92 -14.63
CA SER A 102 10.94 7.20 -16.04
C SER A 102 10.02 6.48 -17.02
N GLU A 103 9.43 5.35 -16.62
CA GLU A 103 8.65 4.50 -17.54
C GLU A 103 7.14 4.52 -17.31
N MET A 104 6.65 5.04 -16.16
CA MET A 104 5.25 4.96 -15.74
C MET A 104 4.25 5.50 -16.77
N VAL A 105 4.52 6.67 -17.37
CA VAL A 105 3.61 7.29 -18.36
C VAL A 105 3.56 6.46 -19.64
N ARG A 106 4.71 5.99 -20.11
CA ARG A 106 4.78 5.10 -21.28
C ARG A 106 4.05 3.78 -20.99
N ALA A 107 4.28 3.19 -19.82
CA ALA A 107 3.67 1.93 -19.41
C ALA A 107 2.14 2.02 -19.40
N LEU A 108 1.59 3.14 -18.88
CA LEU A 108 0.15 3.37 -18.87
C LEU A 108 -0.40 3.48 -20.30
N SER A 109 0.25 4.27 -21.16
CA SER A 109 -0.16 4.45 -22.56
C SER A 109 -0.06 3.18 -23.41
N LYS A 110 0.81 2.24 -23.04
CA LYS A 110 1.00 0.96 -23.72
C LYS A 110 0.23 -0.20 -23.10
N SER A 111 -0.65 0.10 -22.13
CA SER A 111 -1.45 -0.90 -21.41
C SER A 111 -0.59 -2.00 -20.76
N GLU A 112 0.58 -1.64 -20.23
CA GLU A 112 1.45 -2.57 -19.51
C GLU A 112 0.90 -2.86 -18.09
N PHE A 113 -0.02 -2.02 -17.57
CA PHE A 113 -0.75 -2.31 -16.35
C PHE A 113 -1.94 -3.21 -16.64
N VAL A 114 -1.96 -4.38 -16.02
CA VAL A 114 -3.01 -5.39 -16.16
C VAL A 114 -3.74 -5.60 -14.83
N VAL A 115 -5.03 -5.89 -14.90
CA VAL A 115 -5.84 -6.13 -13.71
C VAL A 115 -6.00 -7.62 -13.50
N TYR A 116 -5.64 -8.08 -12.31
CA TYR A 116 -5.91 -9.42 -11.81
C TYR A 116 -7.10 -9.34 -10.87
N TYR A 117 -7.87 -10.42 -10.75
CA TYR A 117 -9.06 -10.50 -9.93
C TYR A 117 -8.88 -11.59 -8.89
N GLN A 118 -8.98 -11.25 -7.61
CA GLN A 118 -8.96 -12.23 -6.53
C GLN A 118 -10.37 -12.47 -6.02
N PRO A 119 -10.92 -13.69 -6.16
CA PRO A 119 -12.27 -13.99 -5.75
C PRO A 119 -12.49 -13.86 -4.24
N LYS A 120 -13.66 -13.30 -3.88
CA LYS A 120 -14.20 -13.27 -2.52
C LYS A 120 -15.26 -14.37 -2.39
N TYR A 121 -15.14 -15.22 -1.39
CA TYR A 121 -16.04 -16.35 -1.16
C TYR A 121 -16.94 -16.12 0.04
N GLU A 122 -18.21 -16.44 -0.10
CA GLU A 122 -19.14 -16.53 1.02
C GLU A 122 -18.89 -17.84 1.78
N LEU A 123 -18.71 -17.76 3.11
CA LEU A 123 -18.35 -18.92 3.93
C LEU A 123 -19.50 -19.91 4.18
N THR A 124 -20.75 -19.52 3.97
CA THR A 124 -21.92 -20.40 4.19
C THR A 124 -22.00 -21.53 3.17
N ASN A 125 -21.76 -21.20 1.90
CA ASN A 125 -21.95 -22.10 0.76
C ASN A 125 -20.74 -22.22 -0.17
N ASP A 126 -19.63 -21.57 0.17
CA ASP A 126 -18.38 -21.52 -0.59
C ASP A 126 -18.57 -21.00 -2.05
N THR A 127 -19.50 -20.07 -2.25
CA THR A 127 -19.75 -19.46 -3.57
C THR A 127 -19.00 -18.15 -3.76
N ILE A 128 -18.65 -17.85 -5.02
CA ILE A 128 -18.02 -16.57 -5.38
C ILE A 128 -19.11 -15.49 -5.43
N ILE A 129 -18.95 -14.48 -4.56
CA ILE A 129 -19.91 -13.38 -4.41
C ILE A 129 -19.32 -12.01 -4.77
N GLY A 130 -18.02 -11.91 -4.97
CA GLY A 130 -17.30 -10.72 -5.35
C GLY A 130 -15.87 -11.04 -5.75
N ALA A 131 -15.13 -10.01 -6.14
CA ALA A 131 -13.67 -10.12 -6.31
C ALA A 131 -13.00 -8.77 -6.07
N GLU A 132 -11.71 -8.79 -5.78
CA GLU A 132 -10.87 -7.60 -5.68
C GLU A 132 -10.04 -7.43 -6.95
N ALA A 133 -10.02 -6.18 -7.48
CA ALA A 133 -9.20 -5.79 -8.61
C ALA A 133 -7.80 -5.40 -8.15
N LEU A 134 -6.83 -6.17 -8.55
CA LEU A 134 -5.44 -6.05 -8.14
C LEU A 134 -4.56 -5.75 -9.37
N VAL A 135 -4.05 -4.53 -9.46
CA VAL A 135 -3.17 -4.12 -10.56
C VAL A 135 -1.83 -4.86 -10.51
N ARG A 136 -1.30 -5.18 -11.69
CA ARG A 136 0.06 -5.73 -11.90
C ARG A 136 0.70 -4.96 -13.03
N TRP A 137 1.98 -4.68 -12.95
CA TRP A 137 2.72 -4.09 -14.06
C TRP A 137 3.41 -5.21 -14.84
N ASN A 138 2.91 -5.53 -16.02
CA ASN A 138 3.50 -6.48 -16.94
C ASN A 138 4.60 -5.78 -17.77
N HIS A 139 5.78 -5.64 -17.14
CA HIS A 139 6.91 -4.95 -17.75
C HIS A 139 7.61 -5.84 -18.78
N LYS A 140 7.83 -5.33 -19.99
CA LYS A 140 8.36 -6.09 -21.13
C LYS A 140 9.71 -6.80 -20.89
N GLU A 141 10.59 -6.24 -20.03
CA GLU A 141 11.92 -6.79 -19.75
C GLU A 141 12.02 -7.46 -18.37
N LYS A 142 11.20 -7.04 -17.40
CA LYS A 142 11.28 -7.51 -16.01
C LYS A 142 10.16 -8.49 -15.64
N GLY A 143 9.23 -8.75 -16.57
CA GLY A 143 8.04 -9.51 -16.27
C GLY A 143 7.09 -8.77 -15.33
N ILE A 144 6.39 -9.50 -14.48
CA ILE A 144 5.39 -8.91 -13.58
C ILE A 144 6.06 -8.24 -12.38
N ILE A 145 5.93 -6.93 -12.29
CA ILE A 145 6.35 -6.13 -11.13
C ILE A 145 5.18 -6.04 -10.15
N SER A 146 5.47 -6.34 -8.86
CA SER A 146 4.47 -6.32 -7.78
C SER A 146 4.02 -4.89 -7.45
N PRO A 147 2.73 -4.68 -7.11
CA PRO A 147 2.19 -3.39 -6.64
C PRO A 147 2.99 -2.77 -5.50
N GLY A 148 3.43 -3.56 -4.53
CA GLY A 148 4.25 -3.08 -3.41
C GLY A 148 5.56 -2.38 -3.82
N VAL A 149 6.01 -2.56 -5.08
CA VAL A 149 7.21 -1.92 -5.61
C VAL A 149 6.88 -0.56 -6.25
N PHE A 150 5.81 -0.44 -7.02
CA PHE A 150 5.52 0.77 -7.79
C PHE A 150 4.45 1.68 -7.15
N ILE A 151 3.46 1.15 -6.45
CA ILE A 151 2.40 1.97 -5.81
C ILE A 151 2.98 3.02 -4.86
N PRO A 152 3.94 2.70 -3.95
CA PRO A 152 4.53 3.72 -3.09
C PRO A 152 5.29 4.82 -3.83
N VAL A 153 5.77 4.55 -5.05
CA VAL A 153 6.40 5.56 -5.92
C VAL A 153 5.32 6.46 -6.53
N PHE A 154 4.25 5.86 -7.04
CA PHE A 154 3.14 6.58 -7.68
C PHE A 154 2.34 7.45 -6.69
N GLU A 155 2.16 6.98 -5.45
CA GLU A 155 1.55 7.80 -4.40
C GLU A 155 2.38 9.04 -4.05
N ARG A 156 3.72 8.90 -4.03
CA ARG A 156 4.62 10.02 -3.73
C ARG A 156 4.68 11.08 -4.82
N ASN A 157 4.53 10.70 -6.08
CA ASN A 157 4.59 11.61 -7.22
C ASN A 157 3.21 11.97 -7.80
N GLY A 158 2.12 11.42 -7.25
CA GLY A 158 0.74 11.69 -7.65
C GLY A 158 0.24 10.87 -8.85
N PHE A 159 1.09 10.08 -9.52
CA PHE A 159 0.71 9.27 -10.69
C PHE A 159 -0.30 8.15 -10.34
N ILE A 160 -0.45 7.84 -9.06
CA ILE A 160 -1.45 6.87 -8.60
C ILE A 160 -2.87 7.24 -9.04
N VAL A 161 -3.19 8.53 -9.13
CA VAL A 161 -4.50 9.02 -9.57
C VAL A 161 -4.82 8.56 -11.00
N ASP A 162 -3.86 8.69 -11.91
CA ASP A 162 -4.02 8.24 -13.30
C ASP A 162 -4.13 6.71 -13.37
N LEU A 163 -3.36 5.99 -12.55
CA LEU A 163 -3.43 4.54 -12.47
C LEU A 163 -4.77 4.05 -11.92
N ASP A 164 -5.29 4.66 -10.86
CA ASP A 164 -6.58 4.29 -10.28
C ASP A 164 -7.70 4.43 -11.30
N PHE A 165 -7.80 5.57 -11.99
CA PHE A 165 -8.79 5.77 -13.03
C PHE A 165 -8.62 4.80 -14.20
N TYR A 166 -7.39 4.46 -14.57
CA TYR A 166 -7.14 3.41 -15.56
C TYR A 166 -7.68 2.05 -15.10
N VAL A 167 -7.43 1.66 -13.85
CA VAL A 167 -7.94 0.40 -13.26
C VAL A 167 -9.47 0.42 -13.24
N TYR A 168 -10.10 1.52 -12.80
CA TYR A 168 -11.56 1.66 -12.81
C TYR A 168 -12.14 1.44 -14.20
N GLU A 169 -11.53 2.05 -15.23
CA GLU A 169 -11.96 1.84 -16.61
C GLU A 169 -11.80 0.39 -17.07
N GLN A 170 -10.70 -0.31 -16.71
CA GLN A 170 -10.52 -1.71 -17.09
C GLN A 170 -11.57 -2.62 -16.42
N VAL A 171 -11.84 -2.41 -15.13
CA VAL A 171 -12.88 -3.15 -14.40
C VAL A 171 -14.26 -2.92 -15.02
N LEU A 172 -14.63 -1.67 -15.27
CA LEU A 172 -15.93 -1.32 -15.84
C LEU A 172 -16.09 -1.83 -17.27
N LYS A 173 -15.04 -1.82 -18.09
CA LYS A 173 -15.04 -2.46 -19.43
C LYS A 173 -15.31 -3.95 -19.33
N MET A 174 -14.64 -4.63 -18.41
CA MET A 174 -14.82 -6.06 -18.18
C MET A 174 -16.24 -6.38 -17.72
N GLN A 175 -16.77 -5.65 -16.75
CA GLN A 175 -18.14 -5.86 -16.27
C GLN A 175 -19.18 -5.57 -17.33
N LYS A 176 -19.02 -4.47 -18.09
CA LYS A 176 -19.89 -4.16 -19.23
C LYS A 176 -19.88 -5.26 -20.28
N HIS A 177 -18.71 -5.77 -20.65
CA HIS A 177 -18.59 -6.89 -21.58
C HIS A 177 -19.36 -8.13 -21.08
N ARG A 178 -19.25 -8.47 -19.79
CA ARG A 178 -19.99 -9.60 -19.21
C ARG A 178 -21.50 -9.38 -19.21
N LEU A 179 -21.95 -8.16 -18.88
CA LEU A 179 -23.37 -7.79 -18.95
C LEU A 179 -23.91 -7.93 -20.37
N ASP A 180 -23.19 -7.44 -21.39
CA ASP A 180 -23.59 -7.52 -22.78
C ASP A 180 -23.69 -8.97 -23.31
N MET A 181 -22.84 -9.85 -22.77
CA MET A 181 -22.83 -11.28 -23.08
C MET A 181 -23.85 -12.08 -22.25
N GLY A 182 -24.61 -11.45 -21.36
CA GLY A 182 -25.56 -12.14 -20.46
C GLY A 182 -24.87 -13.08 -19.46
N LYS A 183 -23.57 -12.86 -19.17
CA LYS A 183 -22.79 -13.67 -18.21
C LYS A 183 -23.01 -13.18 -16.79
N LYS A 184 -22.75 -14.06 -15.81
CA LYS A 184 -22.78 -13.71 -14.37
C LYS A 184 -21.86 -12.53 -14.10
N VAL A 185 -22.39 -11.47 -13.46
CA VAL A 185 -21.65 -10.30 -12.98
C VAL A 185 -21.75 -10.27 -11.46
N ILE A 186 -20.63 -9.97 -10.80
CA ILE A 186 -20.51 -9.88 -9.35
C ILE A 186 -19.87 -8.54 -8.99
N PRO A 187 -20.02 -8.05 -7.75
CA PRO A 187 -19.30 -6.86 -7.28
C PRO A 187 -17.80 -7.01 -7.41
N ILE A 188 -17.15 -5.97 -7.94
CA ILE A 188 -15.69 -5.88 -7.98
C ILE A 188 -15.25 -4.70 -7.12
N SER A 189 -14.41 -4.97 -6.15
CA SER A 189 -13.81 -3.92 -5.34
C SER A 189 -12.58 -3.33 -6.01
N MET A 190 -12.45 -2.02 -5.88
CA MET A 190 -11.39 -1.21 -6.45
C MET A 190 -10.81 -0.29 -5.38
N ASN A 191 -9.51 -0.27 -5.26
CA ASN A 191 -8.79 0.53 -4.28
C ASN A 191 -8.89 2.03 -4.57
N VAL A 192 -9.03 2.83 -3.52
CA VAL A 192 -9.03 4.30 -3.55
C VAL A 192 -7.79 4.81 -2.83
N SER A 193 -6.85 5.38 -3.57
CA SER A 193 -5.66 5.97 -2.98
C SER A 193 -5.99 7.23 -2.17
N ARG A 194 -5.23 7.46 -1.09
CA ARG A 194 -5.32 8.68 -0.29
C ARG A 194 -5.07 9.97 -1.10
N CYS A 195 -4.44 9.88 -2.26
CA CYS A 195 -4.22 11.03 -3.15
C CYS A 195 -5.53 11.65 -3.64
N HIS A 196 -6.62 10.91 -3.65
CA HIS A 196 -7.96 11.41 -4.01
C HIS A 196 -8.60 12.30 -2.94
N LEU A 197 -8.11 12.29 -1.69
CA LEU A 197 -8.65 13.13 -0.61
C LEU A 197 -8.54 14.63 -0.89
N SER A 198 -7.55 15.03 -1.68
CA SER A 198 -7.34 16.43 -2.07
C SER A 198 -8.14 16.85 -3.33
N ASP A 199 -8.80 15.91 -4.01
CA ASP A 199 -9.59 16.17 -5.21
C ASP A 199 -11.08 16.20 -4.88
N THR A 200 -11.63 17.40 -4.71
CA THR A 200 -13.06 17.60 -4.43
C THR A 200 -13.99 17.09 -5.53
N ASN A 201 -13.48 16.89 -6.74
CA ASN A 201 -14.24 16.41 -7.89
C ASN A 201 -14.05 14.90 -8.16
N PHE A 202 -13.39 14.19 -7.24
CA PHE A 202 -13.10 12.76 -7.45
C PHE A 202 -14.37 11.94 -7.71
N VAL A 203 -15.41 12.14 -6.88
CA VAL A 203 -16.67 11.37 -7.00
C VAL A 203 -17.37 11.69 -8.30
N ASP A 204 -17.42 12.95 -8.74
CA ASP A 204 -18.00 13.34 -10.03
C ASP A 204 -17.26 12.71 -11.22
N LYS A 205 -15.93 12.65 -11.15
CA LYS A 205 -15.09 11.97 -12.16
C LYS A 205 -15.38 10.47 -12.19
N LEU A 206 -15.48 9.83 -11.02
CA LEU A 206 -15.82 8.41 -10.90
C LEU A 206 -17.21 8.14 -11.50
N GLU A 207 -18.21 8.96 -11.16
CA GLU A 207 -19.55 8.89 -11.72
C GLU A 207 -19.54 9.00 -13.25
N ALA A 208 -18.79 9.92 -13.80
CA ALA A 208 -18.67 10.08 -15.25
C ALA A 208 -18.12 8.81 -15.93
N VAL A 209 -17.12 8.17 -15.29
CA VAL A 209 -16.57 6.90 -15.80
C VAL A 209 -17.59 5.77 -15.68
N VAL A 210 -18.29 5.64 -14.56
CA VAL A 210 -19.35 4.63 -14.37
C VAL A 210 -20.48 4.81 -15.38
N ALA A 211 -20.94 6.05 -15.58
CA ALA A 211 -21.98 6.39 -16.54
C ALA A 211 -21.58 6.06 -18.00
N LYS A 212 -20.32 6.26 -18.36
CA LYS A 212 -19.75 5.91 -19.67
C LYS A 212 -19.94 4.42 -20.00
N TYR A 213 -19.72 3.54 -19.02
CA TYR A 213 -19.84 2.09 -19.21
C TYR A 213 -21.23 1.53 -18.86
N LYS A 214 -22.10 2.31 -18.22
CA LYS A 214 -23.46 1.91 -17.82
C LYS A 214 -23.48 0.64 -16.96
N VAL A 215 -22.51 0.47 -16.09
CA VAL A 215 -22.45 -0.63 -15.12
C VAL A 215 -23.28 -0.24 -13.89
N PRO A 216 -24.24 -1.07 -13.45
CA PRO A 216 -24.99 -0.80 -12.21
C PRO A 216 -24.07 -0.72 -10.99
N LYS A 217 -24.25 0.28 -10.13
CA LYS A 217 -23.39 0.56 -8.97
C LYS A 217 -23.33 -0.59 -7.96
N GLN A 218 -24.36 -1.43 -7.91
CA GLN A 218 -24.34 -2.66 -7.07
C GLN A 218 -23.20 -3.62 -7.39
N TYR A 219 -22.55 -3.47 -8.55
CA TYR A 219 -21.39 -4.26 -8.97
C TYR A 219 -20.06 -3.52 -8.74
N ILE A 220 -20.08 -2.39 -8.06
CA ILE A 220 -18.93 -1.53 -7.81
C ILE A 220 -18.75 -1.36 -6.31
N GLU A 221 -17.60 -1.75 -5.79
CA GLU A 221 -17.21 -1.57 -4.39
C GLU A 221 -15.93 -0.75 -4.34
N MET A 222 -15.89 0.27 -3.47
CA MET A 222 -14.71 1.12 -3.29
C MET A 222 -14.00 0.73 -2.00
N GLU A 223 -12.73 0.34 -2.09
CA GLU A 223 -11.91 -0.06 -0.94
C GLU A 223 -11.04 1.10 -0.47
N ILE A 224 -11.14 1.40 0.81
CA ILE A 224 -10.43 2.50 1.46
C ILE A 224 -9.65 1.95 2.64
N THR A 225 -8.34 2.12 2.66
CA THR A 225 -7.50 1.62 3.74
C THR A 225 -7.68 2.41 5.03
N GLU A 226 -7.56 1.75 6.20
CA GLU A 226 -7.60 2.40 7.50
C GLU A 226 -6.59 3.55 7.62
N SER A 227 -5.42 3.41 7.01
CA SER A 227 -4.34 4.40 7.07
C SER A 227 -4.71 5.79 6.51
N ILE A 228 -5.74 5.88 5.67
CA ILE A 228 -6.27 7.16 5.16
C ILE A 228 -6.73 8.09 6.30
N PHE A 229 -7.16 7.52 7.42
CA PHE A 229 -7.72 8.25 8.57
C PHE A 229 -6.69 8.61 9.65
N SER A 230 -5.41 8.36 9.42
CA SER A 230 -4.34 8.48 10.42
C SER A 230 -4.13 9.88 11.02
N GLN A 231 -4.84 10.92 10.55
CA GLN A 231 -4.70 12.31 10.99
C GLN A 231 -6.03 12.99 11.43
N GLU A 232 -7.08 12.24 11.77
CA GLU A 232 -8.44 12.80 12.00
C GLU A 232 -8.92 13.69 10.83
N ASP A 233 -8.55 13.32 9.62
CA ASP A 233 -8.79 14.10 8.43
C ASP A 233 -10.29 14.09 8.08
N SER A 234 -10.93 15.24 8.26
CA SER A 234 -12.34 15.44 7.91
C SER A 234 -12.61 15.19 6.42
N SER A 235 -11.62 15.32 5.56
CA SER A 235 -11.75 15.07 4.12
C SER A 235 -11.95 13.60 3.79
N ALA A 236 -11.31 12.68 4.52
CA ALA A 236 -11.53 11.23 4.35
C ALA A 236 -12.97 10.83 4.72
N ILE A 237 -13.49 11.36 5.83
CA ILE A 237 -14.89 11.13 6.24
C ILE A 237 -15.85 11.72 5.21
N ALA A 238 -15.62 12.94 4.74
CA ALA A 238 -16.45 13.59 3.72
C ALA A 238 -16.46 12.80 2.40
N LEU A 239 -15.32 12.27 1.99
CA LEU A 239 -15.23 11.42 0.79
C LEU A 239 -16.12 10.18 0.92
N ILE A 240 -16.09 9.47 2.06
CA ILE A 240 -16.94 8.29 2.27
C ILE A 240 -18.42 8.65 2.20
N TYR A 241 -18.83 9.71 2.89
CA TYR A 241 -20.23 10.15 2.83
C TYR A 241 -20.65 10.50 1.41
N ASN A 242 -19.81 11.22 0.66
CA ASN A 242 -20.09 11.57 -0.73
C ASN A 242 -20.22 10.31 -1.62
N LEU A 243 -19.31 9.35 -1.50
CA LEU A 243 -19.42 8.06 -2.22
C LEU A 243 -20.71 7.32 -1.85
N LYS A 244 -21.10 7.29 -0.58
CA LYS A 244 -22.34 6.66 -0.12
C LYS A 244 -23.59 7.36 -0.65
N GLU A 245 -23.65 8.68 -0.64
CA GLU A 245 -24.74 9.49 -1.21
C GLU A 245 -24.93 9.21 -2.70
N HIS A 246 -23.83 8.94 -3.41
CA HIS A 246 -23.84 8.51 -4.81
C HIS A 246 -24.15 7.01 -4.99
N GLY A 247 -24.38 6.25 -3.92
CA GLY A 247 -24.83 4.86 -3.96
C GLY A 247 -23.72 3.83 -4.19
N PHE A 248 -22.47 4.17 -3.92
CA PHE A 248 -21.36 3.21 -3.94
C PHE A 248 -21.34 2.35 -2.66
N THR A 249 -20.94 1.09 -2.80
CA THR A 249 -20.60 0.22 -1.66
C THR A 249 -19.18 0.51 -1.21
N ILE A 250 -18.95 0.58 0.10
CA ILE A 250 -17.65 0.94 0.69
C ILE A 250 -17.13 -0.19 1.58
N SER A 251 -15.89 -0.61 1.32
CA SER A 251 -15.14 -1.50 2.20
C SER A 251 -14.02 -0.74 2.90
N MET A 252 -13.85 -0.99 4.19
CA MET A 252 -12.68 -0.55 4.94
C MET A 252 -11.64 -1.65 4.93
N ASP A 253 -10.46 -1.34 4.37
CA ASP A 253 -9.35 -2.26 4.21
C ASP A 253 -8.28 -2.13 5.30
N ASP A 254 -7.47 -3.18 5.50
CA ASP A 254 -6.37 -3.26 6.47
C ASP A 254 -6.79 -2.99 7.92
N PHE A 255 -8.03 -3.35 8.30
CA PHE A 255 -8.53 -3.07 9.65
C PHE A 255 -7.69 -3.74 10.73
N GLY A 256 -7.18 -2.90 11.65
CA GLY A 256 -6.36 -3.32 12.78
C GLY A 256 -4.86 -3.23 12.55
N SER A 257 -4.41 -2.84 11.35
CA SER A 257 -3.00 -2.56 11.08
C SER A 257 -2.55 -1.19 11.61
N GLY A 258 -3.50 -0.31 12.00
CA GLY A 258 -3.27 1.09 12.37
C GLY A 258 -3.75 1.50 13.76
N TYR A 259 -3.69 2.80 14.02
CA TYR A 259 -4.13 3.43 15.28
C TYR A 259 -5.59 3.91 15.17
N SER A 260 -6.51 3.37 15.97
CA SER A 260 -7.83 3.98 16.28
C SER A 260 -9.06 3.51 15.49
N SER A 261 -9.06 2.31 15.00
CA SER A 261 -10.10 1.71 14.16
C SER A 261 -11.53 1.80 14.73
N LEU A 262 -11.74 1.65 16.04
CA LEU A 262 -13.09 1.65 16.64
C LEU A 262 -13.78 3.01 16.60
N ASN A 263 -13.04 4.10 16.81
CA ASN A 263 -13.63 5.45 16.73
C ASN A 263 -14.06 5.79 15.31
N LEU A 264 -13.34 5.25 14.34
CA LEU A 264 -13.63 5.43 12.93
C LEU A 264 -14.90 4.69 12.52
N LEU A 265 -15.06 3.42 12.92
CA LEU A 265 -16.27 2.63 12.66
C LEU A 265 -17.55 3.31 13.16
N ARG A 266 -17.45 4.08 14.24
CA ARG A 266 -18.58 4.87 14.75
C ARG A 266 -18.94 6.05 13.84
N LYS A 267 -17.96 6.58 13.07
CA LYS A 267 -18.09 7.84 12.31
C LYS A 267 -18.41 7.62 10.84
N VAL A 268 -18.10 6.47 10.25
CA VAL A 268 -18.16 6.26 8.80
C VAL A 268 -19.16 5.17 8.42
N PRO A 269 -20.00 5.39 7.38
CA PRO A 269 -21.00 4.44 6.93
C PRO A 269 -20.42 3.43 5.94
N ILE A 270 -19.59 2.49 6.45
CA ILE A 270 -19.04 1.40 5.63
C ILE A 270 -20.02 0.22 5.55
N ASP A 271 -19.90 -0.57 4.47
CA ASP A 271 -20.71 -1.77 4.25
C ASP A 271 -19.96 -3.05 4.62
N THR A 272 -18.62 -3.05 4.42
CA THR A 272 -17.77 -4.22 4.66
C THR A 272 -16.51 -3.81 5.42
N LEU A 273 -16.11 -4.66 6.37
CA LEU A 273 -14.87 -4.55 7.14
C LEU A 273 -13.94 -5.67 6.73
N LYS A 274 -12.76 -5.33 6.18
CA LYS A 274 -11.74 -6.30 5.80
C LYS A 274 -10.76 -6.48 6.95
N ILE A 275 -10.72 -7.69 7.51
CA ILE A 275 -9.84 -8.10 8.61
C ILE A 275 -8.53 -8.56 8.02
N ASP A 276 -7.44 -7.84 8.33
CA ASP A 276 -6.10 -8.12 7.82
C ASP A 276 -5.60 -9.51 8.27
N LYS A 277 -4.85 -10.16 7.39
CA LYS A 277 -4.24 -11.48 7.61
C LYS A 277 -3.36 -11.56 8.87
N VAL A 278 -2.78 -10.46 9.32
CA VAL A 278 -1.96 -10.39 10.55
C VAL A 278 -2.68 -11.00 11.75
N PHE A 279 -4.02 -10.91 11.81
CA PHE A 279 -4.80 -11.49 12.89
C PHE A 279 -4.94 -13.01 12.81
N ILE A 280 -4.80 -13.61 11.64
CA ILE A 280 -4.94 -15.06 11.44
C ILE A 280 -3.60 -15.78 11.21
N ASP A 281 -2.52 -15.04 10.90
CA ASP A 281 -1.16 -15.56 10.66
C ASP A 281 -0.30 -15.63 11.93
N SER A 282 -0.83 -15.21 13.09
CA SER A 282 -0.09 -15.18 14.35
C SER A 282 0.33 -16.59 14.78
N THR A 283 1.64 -16.82 14.84
CA THR A 283 2.24 -18.08 15.34
C THR A 283 2.54 -18.03 16.84
N GLU A 284 2.56 -16.83 17.45
CA GLU A 284 2.99 -16.63 18.84
C GLU A 284 1.86 -16.85 19.86
N ASP A 285 0.63 -16.47 19.54
CA ASP A 285 -0.55 -16.66 20.41
C ASP A 285 -1.83 -16.83 19.58
N VAL A 286 -2.00 -18.01 19.03
CA VAL A 286 -3.15 -18.36 18.17
C VAL A 286 -4.48 -18.18 18.90
N GLN A 287 -4.58 -18.56 20.18
CA GLN A 287 -5.84 -18.46 20.93
C GLN A 287 -6.25 -17.00 21.15
N ARG A 288 -5.30 -16.15 21.52
CA ARG A 288 -5.57 -14.72 21.70
C ARG A 288 -5.99 -14.05 20.40
N SER A 289 -5.33 -14.39 19.29
CA SER A 289 -5.67 -13.89 17.95
C SER A 289 -7.07 -14.30 17.53
N GLN A 290 -7.46 -15.56 17.77
CA GLN A 290 -8.80 -16.08 17.50
C GLN A 290 -9.87 -15.32 18.29
N VAL A 291 -9.67 -15.09 19.61
CA VAL A 291 -10.61 -14.33 20.43
C VAL A 291 -10.78 -12.90 19.89
N ILE A 292 -9.69 -12.25 19.47
CA ILE A 292 -9.75 -10.90 18.90
C ILE A 292 -10.57 -10.90 17.60
N VAL A 293 -10.33 -11.85 16.71
CA VAL A 293 -11.07 -11.96 15.44
C VAL A 293 -12.55 -12.23 15.68
N GLU A 294 -12.91 -13.13 16.61
CA GLU A 294 -14.29 -13.39 16.99
C GLU A 294 -15.01 -12.14 17.49
N GLU A 295 -14.35 -11.36 18.35
CA GLU A 295 -14.94 -10.13 18.88
C GLU A 295 -15.07 -9.02 17.83
N ILE A 296 -14.13 -8.93 16.87
CA ILE A 296 -14.24 -8.03 15.72
C ILE A 296 -15.46 -8.41 14.86
N ILE A 297 -15.61 -9.69 14.52
CA ILE A 297 -16.74 -10.20 13.72
C ILE A 297 -18.08 -9.94 14.44
N ASN A 298 -18.14 -10.25 15.73
CA ASN A 298 -19.32 -10.04 16.56
C ASN A 298 -19.70 -8.55 16.66
N MET A 299 -18.72 -7.68 16.85
CA MET A 299 -18.92 -6.23 16.85
C MET A 299 -19.45 -5.75 15.50
N ALA A 300 -18.82 -6.12 14.38
CA ALA A 300 -19.23 -5.72 13.05
C ALA A 300 -20.68 -6.16 12.75
N SER A 301 -21.04 -7.40 13.11
CA SER A 301 -22.39 -7.92 12.97
C SER A 301 -23.43 -7.08 13.73
N LYS A 302 -23.13 -6.66 14.97
CA LYS A 302 -24.04 -5.83 15.78
C LYS A 302 -24.27 -4.43 15.23
N ILE A 303 -23.33 -3.90 14.45
CA ILE A 303 -23.47 -2.61 13.76
C ILE A 303 -23.88 -2.76 12.28
N HIS A 304 -24.31 -3.97 11.88
CA HIS A 304 -24.77 -4.31 10.54
C HIS A 304 -23.73 -4.10 9.42
N VAL A 305 -22.45 -4.28 9.73
CA VAL A 305 -21.32 -4.28 8.78
C VAL A 305 -20.92 -5.70 8.51
N LYS A 306 -20.77 -6.06 7.23
CA LYS A 306 -20.27 -7.37 6.81
C LYS A 306 -18.78 -7.48 7.09
N THR A 307 -18.31 -8.70 7.31
CA THR A 307 -16.88 -8.98 7.51
C THR A 307 -16.33 -9.84 6.39
N ILE A 308 -15.11 -9.53 5.96
CA ILE A 308 -14.30 -10.40 5.12
C ILE A 308 -12.92 -10.57 5.78
N CYS A 309 -12.44 -11.79 5.88
CA CYS A 309 -11.10 -12.05 6.38
C CYS A 309 -10.16 -12.37 5.22
N GLU A 310 -9.03 -11.68 5.19
CA GLU A 310 -8.03 -11.80 4.14
C GLU A 310 -6.92 -12.79 4.49
N GLY A 311 -6.18 -13.23 3.47
CA GLY A 311 -5.01 -14.08 3.63
C GLY A 311 -5.32 -15.48 4.16
N VAL A 312 -6.52 -16.00 3.96
CA VAL A 312 -6.86 -17.38 4.37
C VAL A 312 -6.09 -18.35 3.49
N GLU A 313 -5.17 -19.14 4.11
CA GLU A 313 -4.29 -20.07 3.41
C GLU A 313 -4.54 -21.53 3.79
N THR A 314 -5.23 -21.78 4.91
CA THR A 314 -5.44 -23.15 5.43
C THR A 314 -6.92 -23.44 5.70
N GLN A 315 -7.27 -24.75 5.64
CA GLN A 315 -8.60 -25.19 6.00
C GLN A 315 -8.94 -24.87 7.47
N SER A 316 -7.98 -24.97 8.36
CA SER A 316 -8.17 -24.67 9.79
C SER A 316 -8.57 -23.20 10.01
N GLN A 317 -7.92 -22.24 9.30
CA GLN A 317 -8.32 -20.83 9.33
C GLN A 317 -9.73 -20.63 8.79
N ARG A 318 -10.05 -21.24 7.65
CA ARG A 318 -11.39 -21.19 7.05
C ARG A 318 -12.47 -21.71 7.98
N ASP A 319 -12.24 -22.88 8.61
CA ASP A 319 -13.23 -23.51 9.51
C ASP A 319 -13.43 -22.70 10.80
N PHE A 320 -12.36 -22.14 11.35
CA PHE A 320 -12.43 -21.19 12.46
C PHE A 320 -13.29 -19.97 12.10
N LEU A 321 -13.01 -19.29 10.98
CA LEU A 321 -13.75 -18.11 10.53
C LEU A 321 -15.23 -18.40 10.27
N LYS A 322 -15.54 -19.61 9.79
CA LYS A 322 -16.92 -20.06 9.59
C LYS A 322 -17.65 -20.20 10.92
N ILE A 323 -17.00 -20.76 11.95
CA ILE A 323 -17.57 -20.90 13.30
C ILE A 323 -17.72 -19.53 13.94
N ALA A 324 -16.75 -18.62 13.78
CA ALA A 324 -16.79 -17.26 14.28
C ALA A 324 -17.87 -16.40 13.61
N GLY A 325 -18.52 -16.87 12.54
CA GLY A 325 -19.59 -16.15 11.84
C GLY A 325 -19.12 -15.09 10.87
N CYS A 326 -17.86 -15.19 10.38
CA CYS A 326 -17.37 -14.33 9.32
C CYS A 326 -18.22 -14.52 8.05
N ASN A 327 -18.56 -13.42 7.37
CA ASN A 327 -19.44 -13.51 6.19
C ASN A 327 -18.67 -14.01 4.96
N MET A 328 -17.47 -13.49 4.74
CA MET A 328 -16.69 -13.70 3.52
C MET A 328 -15.23 -13.97 3.84
N VAL A 329 -14.55 -14.59 2.90
CA VAL A 329 -13.10 -14.83 2.96
C VAL A 329 -12.45 -14.58 1.61
N GLN A 330 -11.17 -14.22 1.68
CA GLN A 330 -10.29 -14.07 0.53
C GLN A 330 -8.91 -14.63 0.90
N GLY A 331 -8.33 -15.46 0.02
CA GLY A 331 -7.01 -16.02 0.31
C GLY A 331 -6.62 -17.17 -0.61
N TYR A 332 -5.36 -17.60 -0.49
CA TYR A 332 -4.77 -18.62 -1.36
C TYR A 332 -5.32 -20.01 -1.13
N PHE A 333 -6.03 -20.22 -0.02
CA PHE A 333 -6.79 -21.46 0.19
C PHE A 333 -7.83 -21.68 -0.90
N TYR A 334 -8.47 -20.61 -1.36
CA TYR A 334 -9.46 -20.66 -2.41
C TYR A 334 -8.88 -20.34 -3.79
N SER A 335 -8.26 -19.19 -3.93
CA SER A 335 -7.66 -18.74 -5.18
C SER A 335 -6.61 -17.65 -4.98
N LYS A 336 -5.55 -17.71 -5.77
CA LYS A 336 -4.66 -16.56 -5.97
C LYS A 336 -5.35 -15.53 -6.87
N PRO A 337 -4.85 -14.28 -6.92
CA PRO A 337 -5.28 -13.33 -7.95
C PRO A 337 -5.09 -13.93 -9.36
N LEU A 338 -6.14 -13.90 -10.18
CA LEU A 338 -6.18 -14.49 -11.51
C LEU A 338 -6.22 -13.41 -12.59
N PRO A 339 -5.60 -13.61 -13.76
CA PRO A 339 -5.87 -12.79 -14.94
C PRO A 339 -7.33 -12.96 -15.37
N TYR A 340 -7.83 -12.05 -16.21
CA TYR A 340 -9.26 -11.99 -16.54
C TYR A 340 -9.81 -13.30 -17.13
N GLU A 341 -9.07 -13.94 -18.02
CA GLU A 341 -9.49 -15.19 -18.69
C GLU A 341 -9.75 -16.29 -17.66
N ASP A 342 -8.76 -16.56 -16.80
CA ASP A 342 -8.86 -17.60 -15.76
C ASP A 342 -9.96 -17.27 -14.74
N PHE A 343 -10.08 -15.98 -14.35
CA PHE A 343 -11.15 -15.51 -13.46
C PHE A 343 -12.54 -15.70 -14.09
N SER A 344 -12.67 -15.39 -15.39
CA SER A 344 -13.93 -15.54 -16.11
C SER A 344 -14.36 -17.02 -16.19
N ASP A 345 -13.43 -17.94 -16.42
CA ASP A 345 -13.71 -19.38 -16.47
C ASP A 345 -14.10 -19.91 -15.09
N LEU A 346 -13.38 -19.48 -14.04
CA LEU A 346 -13.73 -19.80 -12.67
C LEU A 346 -15.15 -19.31 -12.30
N LEU A 347 -15.49 -18.07 -12.65
CA LEU A 347 -16.78 -17.49 -12.35
C LEU A 347 -17.92 -18.14 -13.15
N ASN A 348 -17.67 -18.62 -14.37
CA ASN A 348 -18.66 -19.33 -15.18
C ASN A 348 -18.87 -20.77 -14.70
N SER A 349 -17.86 -21.41 -14.11
CA SER A 349 -17.93 -22.78 -13.58
C SER A 349 -18.48 -22.85 -12.15
N SER A 350 -18.41 -21.72 -11.40
CA SER A 350 -19.01 -21.64 -10.06
C SER A 350 -20.53 -21.54 -10.14
N LYS A 351 -21.20 -22.49 -9.50
CA LYS A 351 -22.68 -22.54 -9.42
C LYS A 351 -23.26 -21.40 -8.63
#